data_6d6125844785c39b08d014eee09f0c46
#
_entry.id   6d6125844785c39b08d014eee09f0c46
#
_cell.length_a   1.000
_cell.length_b   1.000
_cell.length_c   1.000
_cell.angle_alpha   90.00
_cell.angle_beta   90.00
_cell.angle_gamma   90.00
#
_symmetry.space_group_name_H-M   'P 1'
#
loop_
_entity.id
_entity.type
_entity.pdbx_description
1 polymer ?
#
loop_
_entity_poly.entity_id
_entity_poly.type
_entity_poly.pdbx_seq_one_letter_code
_entity_poly.pdbx_strand_id
1 'polypeptide(L)'
;MPLTIDVNHDKPGTAHVSLTGSLDSETAPQLEKALGSIDANVVAFDMTNLAFISSAGLRVMFAAAKRQKSKGGNMGMSNLRPGVRKVFEIVKALPDMNVFASEKEMDEYLARFQRPEE
;
A
#
# COMPACT_ATOMS: atom_id res chain seq x y z
N MET A 1 -9.06 -5.78 10.94
CA MET A 1 -8.11 -6.90 10.87
C MET A 1 -6.70 -6.39 11.08
N PRO A 2 -5.85 -7.15 11.76
CA PRO A 2 -4.46 -6.77 11.92
C PRO A 2 -3.71 -6.83 10.58
N LEU A 3 -2.52 -6.32 10.58
CA LEU A 3 -1.61 -6.40 9.44
C LEU A 3 -0.36 -7.16 9.84
N THR A 4 0.01 -8.13 9.04
CA THR A 4 1.29 -8.84 9.16
C THR A 4 2.19 -8.40 8.03
N ILE A 5 3.41 -8.04 8.35
CA ILE A 5 4.41 -7.57 7.40
C ILE A 5 5.61 -8.51 7.45
N ASP A 6 5.88 -9.21 6.36
CA ASP A 6 7.07 -10.06 6.23
C ASP A 6 8.05 -9.42 5.28
N VAL A 7 9.27 -9.20 5.72
CA VAL A 7 10.34 -8.62 4.91
C VAL A 7 11.41 -9.67 4.66
N ASN A 8 11.78 -9.86 3.40
CA ASN A 8 12.79 -10.83 2.98
C ASN A 8 13.81 -10.15 2.04
N HIS A 9 15.08 -10.34 2.31
CA HIS A 9 16.18 -9.81 1.51
C HIS A 9 16.93 -10.96 0.83
N ASP A 10 16.29 -11.63 -0.12
CA ASP A 10 16.88 -12.78 -0.81
C ASP A 10 17.89 -12.38 -1.91
N LYS A 11 17.92 -11.11 -2.30
CA LYS A 11 18.91 -10.56 -3.23
C LYS A 11 19.49 -9.27 -2.68
N PRO A 12 20.79 -8.99 -2.90
CA PRO A 12 21.36 -7.70 -2.53
C PRO A 12 20.59 -6.54 -3.21
N GLY A 13 20.27 -5.51 -2.45
CA GLY A 13 19.58 -4.35 -2.96
C GLY A 13 18.09 -4.50 -3.20
N THR A 14 17.51 -5.68 -2.90
CA THR A 14 16.08 -5.93 -3.08
C THR A 14 15.45 -6.38 -1.77
N ALA A 15 14.37 -5.74 -1.38
CA ALA A 15 13.54 -6.17 -0.26
C ALA A 15 12.18 -6.63 -0.79
N HIS A 16 11.79 -7.84 -0.43
CA HIS A 16 10.46 -8.37 -0.71
C HIS A 16 9.60 -8.19 0.53
N VAL A 17 8.48 -7.52 0.39
CA VAL A 17 7.56 -7.21 1.49
C VAL A 17 6.21 -7.83 1.21
N SER A 18 5.83 -8.80 2.02
CA SER A 18 4.51 -9.45 1.91
C SER A 18 3.58 -8.88 2.96
N LEU A 19 2.40 -8.43 2.53
CA LEU A 19 1.39 -7.87 3.41
C LEU A 19 0.21 -8.83 3.53
N THR A 20 -0.21 -9.08 4.77
CA THR A 20 -1.37 -9.94 5.06
C THR A 20 -2.32 -9.20 5.99
N GLY A 21 -3.59 -9.12 5.61
CA GLY A 21 -4.63 -8.51 6.43
C GLY A 21 -5.14 -7.21 5.85
N SER A 22 -5.24 -6.19 6.68
CA SER A 22 -5.78 -4.87 6.30
C SER A 22 -4.78 -3.77 6.54
N LEU A 23 -4.60 -2.92 5.54
CA LEU A 23 -3.79 -1.72 5.65
C LEU A 23 -4.73 -0.52 5.76
N ASP A 24 -4.92 -0.04 6.97
CA ASP A 24 -5.87 1.03 7.30
C ASP A 24 -5.24 2.06 8.23
N SER A 25 -6.05 2.97 8.80
CA SER A 25 -5.52 4.02 9.67
C SER A 25 -4.86 3.49 10.94
N GLU A 26 -5.25 2.31 11.41
CA GLU A 26 -4.66 1.70 12.61
C GLU A 26 -3.34 1.02 12.31
N THR A 27 -3.21 0.42 11.13
CA THR A 27 -2.03 -0.38 10.75
C THR A 27 -1.04 0.36 9.86
N ALA A 28 -1.44 1.47 9.23
CA ALA A 28 -0.56 2.26 8.39
C ALA A 28 0.73 2.70 9.09
N PRO A 29 0.69 3.14 10.37
CA PRO A 29 1.92 3.48 11.08
C PRO A 29 2.89 2.31 11.23
N GLN A 30 2.37 1.09 11.36
CA GLN A 30 3.18 -0.12 11.43
C GLN A 30 3.96 -0.33 10.14
N LEU A 31 3.30 -0.16 8.99
CA LEU A 31 3.95 -0.28 7.69
C LEU A 31 4.96 0.84 7.48
N GLU A 32 4.61 2.06 7.82
CA GLU A 32 5.52 3.21 7.71
C GLU A 32 6.82 2.96 8.47
N LYS A 33 6.71 2.46 9.69
CA LYS A 33 7.87 2.13 10.53
C LYS A 33 8.71 1.03 9.90
N ALA A 34 8.07 -0.03 9.40
CA ALA A 34 8.78 -1.15 8.75
C ALA A 34 9.53 -0.67 7.52
N LEU A 35 8.91 0.16 6.69
CA LEU A 35 9.53 0.69 5.49
C LEU A 35 10.70 1.63 5.81
N GLY A 36 10.61 2.36 6.92
CA GLY A 36 11.68 3.23 7.38
C GLY A 36 12.97 2.49 7.76
N SER A 37 12.85 1.20 8.07
CA SER A 37 13.99 0.34 8.41
C SER A 37 14.57 -0.38 7.20
N ILE A 38 13.96 -0.26 6.04
CA ILE A 38 14.42 -0.94 4.83
C ILE A 38 15.31 0.01 4.03
N ASP A 39 16.53 -0.43 3.80
CA ASP A 39 17.46 0.29 2.92
C ASP A 39 17.76 -0.61 1.72
N ALA A 40 16.95 -0.49 0.68
CA ALA A 40 17.05 -1.28 -0.53
C ALA A 40 16.76 -0.42 -1.74
N ASN A 41 17.42 -0.72 -2.86
CA ASN A 41 17.16 -0.01 -4.11
C ASN A 41 15.82 -0.39 -4.72
N VAL A 42 15.38 -1.62 -4.50
CA VAL A 42 14.10 -2.12 -4.99
C VAL A 42 13.31 -2.65 -3.80
N VAL A 43 12.08 -2.18 -3.68
CA VAL A 43 11.12 -2.72 -2.71
C VAL A 43 9.97 -3.33 -3.51
N ALA A 44 9.83 -4.64 -3.42
CA ALA A 44 8.82 -5.40 -4.14
C ALA A 44 7.76 -5.90 -3.16
N PHE A 45 6.54 -5.39 -3.29
CA PHE A 45 5.43 -5.81 -2.45
C PHE A 45 4.68 -6.99 -3.07
N ASP A 46 4.43 -8.02 -2.27
CA ASP A 46 3.50 -9.08 -2.62
C ASP A 46 2.18 -8.81 -1.89
N MET A 47 1.14 -8.55 -2.66
CA MET A 47 -0.16 -8.12 -2.17
C MET A 47 -1.19 -9.25 -2.16
N THR A 48 -0.75 -10.49 -2.40
CA THR A 48 -1.65 -11.66 -2.49
C THR A 48 -2.65 -11.72 -1.33
N ASN A 49 -2.18 -11.47 -0.12
CA ASN A 49 -2.98 -11.63 1.10
C ASN A 49 -3.43 -10.29 1.70
N LEU A 50 -3.29 -9.20 0.98
CA LEU A 50 -3.84 -7.92 1.43
C LEU A 50 -5.31 -7.85 1.05
N ALA A 51 -6.16 -7.85 2.06
CA ALA A 51 -7.62 -7.90 1.87
C ALA A 51 -8.23 -6.51 1.70
N PHE A 52 -7.58 -5.47 2.24
CA PHE A 52 -8.18 -4.15 2.31
C PHE A 52 -7.11 -3.07 2.42
N ILE A 53 -7.35 -1.92 1.77
CA ILE A 53 -6.51 -0.73 1.89
C ILE A 53 -7.38 0.53 2.02
N SER A 54 -7.02 1.39 2.98
CA SER A 54 -7.70 2.67 3.20
C SER A 54 -6.87 3.82 2.63
N SER A 55 -7.41 5.04 2.71
CA SER A 55 -6.69 6.24 2.31
C SER A 55 -5.40 6.43 3.09
N ALA A 56 -5.40 6.13 4.39
CA ALA A 56 -4.18 6.20 5.21
C ALA A 56 -3.13 5.23 4.70
N GLY A 57 -3.55 4.01 4.33
CA GLY A 57 -2.65 3.02 3.75
C GLY A 57 -2.08 3.47 2.40
N LEU A 58 -2.94 4.03 1.55
CA LEU A 58 -2.51 4.55 0.25
C LEU A 58 -1.46 5.66 0.41
N ARG A 59 -1.65 6.55 1.38
CA ARG A 59 -0.68 7.63 1.64
C ARG A 59 0.70 7.08 2.02
N VAL A 60 0.74 6.04 2.85
CA VAL A 60 2.00 5.39 3.21
C VAL A 60 2.65 4.77 1.98
N MET A 61 1.87 4.09 1.13
CA MET A 61 2.39 3.46 -0.09
C MET A 61 2.93 4.50 -1.07
N PHE A 62 2.19 5.58 -1.29
CA PHE A 62 2.64 6.64 -2.21
C PHE A 62 3.86 7.40 -1.69
N ALA A 63 3.92 7.66 -0.38
CA ALA A 63 5.10 8.27 0.23
C ALA A 63 6.33 7.38 0.08
N ALA A 64 6.16 6.07 0.26
CA ALA A 64 7.25 5.11 0.08
C ALA A 64 7.74 5.07 -1.37
N ALA A 65 6.81 5.08 -2.34
CA ALA A 65 7.14 5.10 -3.76
C ALA A 65 7.94 6.36 -4.13
N LYS A 66 7.50 7.50 -3.62
CA LYS A 66 8.19 8.77 -3.86
C LYS A 66 9.60 8.77 -3.27
N ARG A 67 9.74 8.25 -2.06
CA ARG A 67 11.04 8.15 -1.40
C ARG A 67 11.99 7.24 -2.16
N GLN A 68 11.51 6.08 -2.63
CA GLN A 68 12.31 5.17 -3.44
C GLN A 68 12.78 5.85 -4.73
N LYS A 69 11.88 6.55 -5.41
CA LYS A 69 12.21 7.26 -6.64
C LYS A 69 13.26 8.35 -6.39
N SER A 70 13.15 9.10 -5.29
CA SER A 70 14.10 10.19 -4.98
C SER A 70 15.50 9.66 -4.70
N LYS A 71 15.66 8.44 -4.24
CA LYS A 71 17.00 7.84 -4.03
C LYS A 71 17.46 7.00 -5.23
N GLY A 72 16.78 7.12 -6.37
CA GLY A 72 17.15 6.39 -7.59
C GLY A 72 16.73 4.92 -7.61
N GLY A 73 15.87 4.52 -6.68
CA GLY A 73 15.37 3.15 -6.59
C GLY A 73 14.00 2.98 -7.21
N ASN A 74 13.41 1.82 -7.00
CA ASN A 74 12.11 1.45 -7.53
C ASN A 74 11.25 0.79 -6.47
N MET A 75 9.94 0.86 -6.65
CA MET A 75 8.97 0.13 -5.85
C MET A 75 7.94 -0.49 -6.78
N GLY A 76 7.65 -1.77 -6.56
CA GLY A 76 6.66 -2.48 -7.35
C GLY A 76 5.68 -3.22 -6.46
N MET A 77 4.54 -3.59 -7.04
CA MET A 77 3.51 -4.37 -6.37
C MET A 77 3.06 -5.49 -7.29
N SER A 78 2.79 -6.65 -6.73
CA SER A 78 2.30 -7.79 -7.48
C SER A 78 1.13 -8.46 -6.77
N ASN A 79 0.34 -9.20 -7.53
CA ASN A 79 -0.73 -10.03 -7.02
C ASN A 79 -1.82 -9.27 -6.25
N LEU A 80 -2.17 -8.08 -6.73
CA LEU A 80 -3.25 -7.32 -6.10
C LEU A 80 -4.58 -8.02 -6.30
N ARG A 81 -5.33 -8.13 -5.22
CA ARG A 81 -6.72 -8.60 -5.31
C ARG A 81 -7.53 -7.58 -6.11
N PRO A 82 -8.60 -8.01 -6.83
CA PRO A 82 -9.35 -7.12 -7.71
C PRO A 82 -9.84 -5.83 -7.04
N GLY A 83 -10.34 -5.90 -5.82
CA GLY A 83 -10.81 -4.71 -5.09
C GLY A 83 -9.69 -3.73 -4.76
N VAL A 84 -8.57 -4.25 -4.31
CA VAL A 84 -7.39 -3.42 -3.99
C VAL A 84 -6.82 -2.81 -5.28
N ARG A 85 -6.72 -3.59 -6.33
CA ARG A 85 -6.29 -3.09 -7.64
C ARG A 85 -7.16 -1.94 -8.11
N LYS A 86 -8.48 -2.10 -7.99
CA LYS A 86 -9.44 -1.07 -8.39
C LYS A 86 -9.21 0.24 -7.64
N VAL A 87 -8.94 0.17 -6.35
CA VAL A 87 -8.64 1.34 -5.54
C VAL A 87 -7.40 2.08 -6.06
N PHE A 88 -6.33 1.36 -6.35
CA PHE A 88 -5.12 1.98 -6.92
C PHE A 88 -5.40 2.62 -8.27
N GLU A 89 -6.18 1.97 -9.14
CA GLU A 89 -6.55 2.51 -10.44
C GLU A 89 -7.34 3.81 -10.30
N ILE A 90 -8.31 3.85 -9.40
CA ILE A 90 -9.14 5.03 -9.14
C ILE A 90 -8.28 6.19 -8.66
N VAL A 91 -7.47 5.96 -7.64
CA VAL A 91 -6.67 7.01 -7.01
C VAL A 91 -5.61 7.53 -7.96
N LYS A 92 -5.02 6.65 -8.77
CA LYS A 92 -4.02 7.03 -9.76
C LYS A 92 -4.61 7.95 -10.84
N ALA A 93 -5.89 7.81 -11.15
CA ALA A 93 -6.57 8.63 -12.14
C ALA A 93 -6.99 10.00 -11.60
N LEU A 94 -6.93 10.22 -10.28
CA LEU A 94 -7.30 11.50 -9.68
C LEU A 94 -6.12 12.48 -9.73
N PRO A 95 -6.40 13.79 -9.83
CA PRO A 95 -5.32 14.80 -9.80
C PRO A 95 -4.57 14.78 -8.46
N ASP A 96 -5.30 14.57 -7.36
CA ASP A 96 -4.72 14.31 -6.04
C ASP A 96 -5.81 13.71 -5.12
N MET A 97 -5.42 13.36 -3.90
CA MET A 97 -6.37 12.74 -2.97
C MET A 97 -7.30 13.75 -2.28
N ASN A 98 -7.06 15.06 -2.47
CA ASN A 98 -7.86 16.10 -1.83
C ASN A 98 -9.17 16.41 -2.57
N VAL A 99 -9.48 15.67 -3.65
CA VAL A 99 -10.78 15.78 -4.33
C VAL A 99 -11.93 15.33 -3.45
N PHE A 100 -11.66 14.55 -2.41
CA PHE A 100 -12.65 14.16 -1.42
C PHE A 100 -12.74 15.23 -0.33
N ALA A 101 -13.94 15.48 0.17
CA ALA A 101 -14.16 16.48 1.21
C ALA A 101 -13.48 16.12 2.53
N SER A 102 -13.32 14.83 2.80
CA SER A 102 -12.68 14.34 4.02
C SER A 102 -12.09 12.97 3.78
N GLU A 103 -11.21 12.56 4.68
CA GLU A 103 -10.64 11.21 4.68
C GLU A 103 -11.74 10.15 4.85
N LYS A 104 -12.74 10.45 5.70
CA LYS A 104 -13.88 9.56 5.90
C LYS A 104 -14.66 9.36 4.61
N GLU A 105 -14.92 10.42 3.86
CA GLU A 105 -15.62 10.34 2.58
C GLU A 105 -14.85 9.48 1.59
N MET A 106 -13.54 9.69 1.50
CA MET A 106 -12.67 8.89 0.65
C MET A 106 -12.73 7.42 1.03
N ASP A 107 -12.61 7.10 2.33
CA ASP A 107 -12.63 5.72 2.80
C ASP A 107 -13.96 5.04 2.52
N GLU A 108 -15.08 5.73 2.69
CA GLU A 108 -16.40 5.20 2.38
C GLU A 108 -16.54 4.88 0.89
N TYR A 109 -16.01 5.76 0.04
CA TYR A 109 -16.03 5.56 -1.41
C TYR A 109 -15.19 4.35 -1.82
N LEU A 110 -13.95 4.29 -1.34
CA LEU A 110 -13.02 3.23 -1.70
C LEU A 110 -13.44 1.86 -1.16
N ALA A 111 -14.10 1.82 -0.02
CA ALA A 111 -14.58 0.57 0.58
C ALA A 111 -15.58 -0.16 -0.32
N ARG A 112 -16.31 0.55 -1.18
CA ARG A 112 -17.27 -0.05 -2.10
C ARG A 112 -16.64 -1.04 -3.06
N PHE A 113 -15.37 -0.85 -3.40
CA PHE A 113 -14.65 -1.66 -4.37
C PHE A 113 -13.94 -2.84 -3.74
N GLN A 114 -13.92 -2.90 -2.41
CA GLN A 114 -13.16 -3.89 -1.65
C GLN A 114 -14.05 -4.83 -0.84
N ARG A 115 -15.30 -4.95 -1.21
CA ARG A 115 -16.22 -5.84 -0.51
C ARG A 115 -15.77 -7.29 -0.72
N PRO A 116 -15.82 -8.12 0.33
CA PRO A 116 -15.58 -9.54 0.16
C PRO A 116 -16.54 -10.11 -0.89
N GLU A 117 -16.02 -10.96 -1.75
CA GLU A 117 -16.88 -11.71 -2.66
C GLU A 117 -17.62 -12.79 -1.87
N GLU A 118 -18.88 -12.88 -2.09
CA GLU A 118 -19.72 -13.88 -1.45
C GLU A 118 -19.85 -15.15 -2.28
#